data_f52fcc3efe92f0e90404879f0859a2c7
#
_entry.id   f52fcc3efe92f0e90404879f0859a2c7
#
_cell.length_a   1.000
_cell.length_b   1.000
_cell.length_c   1.000
_cell.angle_alpha   90.00
_cell.angle_beta   90.00
_cell.angle_gamma   90.00
#
_symmetry.space_group_name_H-M   'P 1'
#
loop_
_entity.id
_entity.type
_entity.pdbx_description
1 polymer ?
#
loop_
_entity_poly.entity_id
_entity_poly.type
_entity_poly.pdbx_seq_one_letter_code
_entity_poly.pdbx_strand_id
1 'polypeptide(L)'
;MNKDHTTKRYVFVTLLNVVITIAEFLGGIFSGSLALLSDAVHNLSDVGAIILSFVAHLISRRSRNQHKTFGYERAETLAAFTNGVILIVISVVLFVEAIQRFWEPEHIHGGIMLVVSIIGLVTNLISMFAMHRDSKGNLNVRSTFIHMLSDALSSVAAVIGAIFIYFWNVTWLDPVLTILVSLFVLHEAYEITMKAANVLMESNPNIDLTKVNEIMLSFPEVKNVHHVHVWRYSDNFIMMDAHINVDRNLQAGELEQLYQKIGKKLKEELCINHITLQAECERGRNDKMIVSGRGNNEN
;
A
#
# COMPACT_ATOMS: atom_id res chain seq x y z
N MET A 1 -25.98 -6.99 -12.06
CA MET A 1 -24.87 -6.24 -12.69
C MET A 1 -23.88 -7.27 -13.24
N ASN A 2 -23.62 -7.25 -14.52
CA ASN A 2 -22.98 -8.36 -15.25
C ASN A 2 -21.46 -8.35 -14.97
N LYS A 3 -20.94 -9.23 -14.10
CA LYS A 3 -19.53 -9.37 -13.73
C LYS A 3 -18.58 -9.46 -14.95
N ASP A 4 -19.05 -10.07 -16.04
CA ASP A 4 -18.26 -10.23 -17.27
C ASP A 4 -17.96 -8.91 -17.99
N HIS A 5 -18.86 -7.92 -17.97
CA HIS A 5 -18.62 -6.63 -18.61
C HIS A 5 -17.61 -5.77 -17.85
N THR A 6 -17.64 -5.80 -16.53
CA THR A 6 -16.69 -5.08 -15.68
C THR A 6 -15.28 -5.65 -15.87
N THR A 7 -15.12 -6.99 -15.87
CA THR A 7 -13.82 -7.64 -16.08
C THR A 7 -13.22 -7.30 -17.46
N LYS A 8 -14.02 -7.30 -18.53
CA LYS A 8 -13.54 -6.93 -19.87
C LYS A 8 -13.06 -5.48 -19.94
N ARG A 9 -13.73 -4.56 -19.23
CA ARG A 9 -13.31 -3.16 -19.15
C ARG A 9 -12.00 -3.00 -18.39
N TYR A 10 -11.83 -3.69 -17.27
CA TYR A 10 -10.54 -3.69 -16.55
C TYR A 10 -9.39 -4.17 -17.43
N VAL A 11 -9.53 -5.30 -18.11
CA VAL A 11 -8.51 -5.81 -19.03
C VAL A 11 -8.22 -4.81 -20.16
N PHE A 12 -9.24 -4.22 -20.74
CA PHE A 12 -9.07 -3.21 -21.80
C PHE A 12 -8.31 -1.99 -21.30
N VAL A 13 -8.69 -1.43 -20.15
CA VAL A 13 -8.02 -0.26 -19.55
C VAL A 13 -6.58 -0.58 -19.19
N THR A 14 -6.31 -1.76 -18.61
CA THR A 14 -4.94 -2.19 -18.28
C THR A 14 -4.07 -2.30 -19.53
N LEU A 15 -4.58 -2.91 -20.61
CA LEU A 15 -3.83 -2.99 -21.88
C LEU A 15 -3.57 -1.61 -22.49
N LEU A 16 -4.55 -0.73 -22.38
CA LEU A 16 -4.42 0.65 -22.87
C LEU A 16 -3.34 1.40 -22.06
N ASN A 17 -3.33 1.26 -20.75
CA ASN A 17 -2.30 1.85 -19.89
C ASN A 17 -0.90 1.30 -20.19
N VAL A 18 -0.75 0.00 -20.46
CA VAL A 18 0.54 -0.57 -20.87
C VAL A 18 1.05 0.07 -22.17
N VAL A 19 0.18 0.20 -23.16
CA VAL A 19 0.55 0.78 -24.46
C VAL A 19 0.95 2.24 -24.32
N ILE A 20 0.19 3.03 -23.55
CA ILE A 20 0.54 4.44 -23.36
C ILE A 20 1.81 4.61 -22.54
N THR A 21 2.02 3.80 -21.49
CA THR A 21 3.26 3.82 -20.70
C THR A 21 4.50 3.61 -21.58
N ILE A 22 4.43 2.65 -22.51
CA ILE A 22 5.52 2.42 -23.47
C ILE A 22 5.70 3.63 -24.39
N ALA A 23 4.61 4.22 -24.88
CA ALA A 23 4.66 5.39 -25.76
C ALA A 23 5.23 6.62 -25.03
N GLU A 24 4.84 6.87 -23.79
CA GLU A 24 5.35 7.96 -22.94
C GLU A 24 6.83 7.76 -22.61
N PHE A 25 7.24 6.52 -22.27
CA PHE A 25 8.63 6.20 -21.98
C PHE A 25 9.53 6.45 -23.22
N LEU A 26 9.14 5.93 -24.37
CA LEU A 26 9.88 6.17 -25.62
C LEU A 26 9.81 7.65 -26.00
N GLY A 27 8.64 8.27 -25.90
CA GLY A 27 8.44 9.69 -26.16
C GLY A 27 9.28 10.59 -25.26
N GLY A 28 9.40 10.25 -23.98
CA GLY A 28 10.26 10.94 -23.01
C GLY A 28 11.73 10.88 -23.42
N ILE A 29 12.22 9.69 -23.77
CA ILE A 29 13.61 9.51 -24.24
C ILE A 29 13.87 10.28 -25.52
N PHE A 30 13.00 10.14 -26.54
CA PHE A 30 13.22 10.79 -27.83
C PHE A 30 12.96 12.30 -27.84
N SER A 31 12.09 12.79 -26.95
CA SER A 31 11.87 14.23 -26.79
C SER A 31 12.87 14.92 -25.87
N GLY A 32 13.55 14.15 -25.00
CA GLY A 32 14.37 14.70 -23.92
C GLY A 32 13.54 15.28 -22.76
N SER A 33 12.24 14.99 -22.68
CA SER A 33 11.34 15.49 -21.62
C SER A 33 11.39 14.60 -20.38
N LEU A 34 11.82 15.18 -19.27
CA LEU A 34 11.75 14.52 -17.96
C LEU A 34 10.31 14.42 -17.44
N ALA A 35 9.44 15.35 -17.79
CA ALA A 35 8.05 15.31 -17.40
C ALA A 35 7.34 14.08 -17.99
N LEU A 36 7.57 13.78 -19.28
CA LEU A 36 7.07 12.53 -19.89
C LEU A 36 7.68 11.28 -19.28
N LEU A 37 8.97 11.30 -18.98
CA LEU A 37 9.63 10.15 -18.30
C LEU A 37 9.08 9.93 -16.91
N SER A 38 8.80 11.00 -16.16
CA SER A 38 8.23 10.93 -14.82
C SER A 38 6.81 10.33 -14.85
N ASP A 39 5.98 10.74 -15.79
CA ASP A 39 4.62 10.22 -16.00
C ASP A 39 4.67 8.73 -16.43
N ALA A 40 5.57 8.40 -17.37
CA ALA A 40 5.80 7.02 -17.81
C ALA A 40 6.26 6.11 -16.68
N VAL A 41 7.13 6.58 -15.79
CA VAL A 41 7.60 5.80 -14.63
C VAL A 41 6.48 5.58 -13.62
N HIS A 42 5.64 6.59 -13.39
CA HIS A 42 4.45 6.45 -12.55
C HIS A 42 3.53 5.35 -13.11
N ASN A 43 3.13 5.45 -14.37
CA ASN A 43 2.29 4.47 -15.05
C ASN A 43 2.94 3.07 -15.12
N LEU A 44 4.25 2.98 -15.36
CA LEU A 44 4.98 1.71 -15.34
C LEU A 44 4.97 1.05 -13.96
N SER A 45 5.02 1.86 -12.91
CA SER A 45 4.92 1.35 -11.56
C SER A 45 3.56 0.73 -11.26
N ASP A 46 2.49 1.34 -11.73
CA ASP A 46 1.14 0.80 -11.53
C ASP A 46 0.98 -0.56 -12.22
N VAL A 47 1.47 -0.66 -13.46
CA VAL A 47 1.53 -1.94 -14.20
C VAL A 47 2.44 -2.93 -13.47
N GLY A 48 3.61 -2.49 -13.03
CA GLY A 48 4.57 -3.28 -12.25
C GLY A 48 3.98 -3.78 -10.93
N ALA A 49 3.27 -2.92 -10.22
CA ALA A 49 2.57 -3.28 -8.98
C ALA A 49 1.50 -4.36 -9.22
N ILE A 50 0.73 -4.27 -10.31
CA ILE A 50 -0.27 -5.28 -10.67
C ILE A 50 0.41 -6.64 -10.93
N ILE A 51 1.48 -6.65 -11.74
CA ILE A 51 2.22 -7.88 -12.05
C ILE A 51 2.85 -8.47 -10.78
N LEU A 52 3.52 -7.63 -9.99
CA LEU A 52 4.19 -8.05 -8.77
C LEU A 52 3.20 -8.58 -7.73
N SER A 53 2.05 -7.91 -7.58
CA SER A 53 0.96 -8.38 -6.72
C SER A 53 0.36 -9.69 -7.19
N PHE A 54 0.22 -9.89 -8.50
CA PHE A 54 -0.26 -11.16 -9.05
C PHE A 54 0.72 -12.30 -8.77
N VAL A 55 2.00 -12.10 -9.00
CA VAL A 55 3.04 -13.10 -8.69
C VAL A 55 3.10 -13.38 -7.19
N ALA A 56 3.06 -12.33 -6.36
CA ALA A 56 3.04 -12.46 -4.93
C ALA A 56 1.80 -13.21 -4.43
N HIS A 57 0.63 -12.96 -5.04
CA HIS A 57 -0.60 -13.69 -4.75
C HIS A 57 -0.50 -15.18 -5.09
N LEU A 58 0.13 -15.54 -6.21
CA LEU A 58 0.40 -16.94 -6.54
C LEU A 58 1.34 -17.61 -5.52
N ILE A 59 2.30 -16.85 -5.01
CA ILE A 59 3.23 -17.32 -3.97
C ILE A 59 2.50 -17.44 -2.63
N SER A 60 1.68 -16.46 -2.26
CA SER A 60 0.97 -16.42 -0.97
C SER A 60 0.02 -17.62 -0.78
N ARG A 61 -0.51 -18.16 -1.87
CA ARG A 61 -1.39 -19.34 -1.87
C ARG A 61 -0.66 -20.69 -1.66
N ARG A 62 0.68 -20.69 -1.61
CA ARG A 62 1.43 -21.92 -1.34
C ARG A 62 1.20 -22.40 0.08
N SER A 63 1.05 -23.72 0.23
CA SER A 63 0.83 -24.35 1.52
C SER A 63 1.98 -24.11 2.48
N ARG A 64 1.65 -24.04 3.76
CA ARG A 64 2.62 -24.01 4.86
C ARG A 64 3.53 -25.23 4.82
N ASN A 65 4.79 -25.05 5.20
CA ASN A 65 5.78 -26.14 5.27
C ASN A 65 6.69 -25.93 6.50
N GLN A 66 7.63 -26.86 6.72
CA GLN A 66 8.52 -26.83 7.87
C GLN A 66 9.42 -25.58 7.95
N HIS A 67 9.74 -24.95 6.81
CA HIS A 67 10.55 -23.73 6.75
C HIS A 67 9.71 -22.44 6.83
N LYS A 68 8.44 -22.53 6.45
CA LYS A 68 7.47 -21.41 6.44
C LYS A 68 6.20 -21.84 7.14
N THR A 69 6.27 -21.90 8.48
CA THR A 69 5.19 -22.42 9.33
C THR A 69 3.94 -21.55 9.27
N PHE A 70 4.08 -20.24 9.08
CA PHE A 70 2.98 -19.33 8.80
C PHE A 70 2.55 -19.30 7.32
N GLY A 71 3.33 -19.90 6.39
CA GLY A 71 3.09 -19.86 4.96
C GLY A 71 3.77 -18.66 4.29
N TYR A 72 3.20 -18.21 3.19
CA TYR A 72 3.79 -17.21 2.29
C TYR A 72 2.92 -15.95 2.13
N GLU A 73 1.91 -15.74 2.98
CA GLU A 73 0.96 -14.63 2.84
C GLU A 73 1.66 -13.25 2.84
N ARG A 74 2.75 -13.08 3.61
CA ARG A 74 3.56 -11.85 3.62
C ARG A 74 4.29 -11.56 2.30
N ALA A 75 4.23 -12.47 1.29
CA ALA A 75 4.80 -12.21 -0.02
C ALA A 75 4.13 -10.99 -0.70
N GLU A 76 2.83 -10.78 -0.51
CA GLU A 76 2.11 -9.62 -1.04
C GLU A 76 2.60 -8.32 -0.40
N THR A 77 2.77 -8.31 0.93
CA THR A 77 3.32 -7.15 1.66
C THR A 77 4.75 -6.84 1.23
N LEU A 78 5.59 -7.87 1.07
CA LEU A 78 6.97 -7.71 0.61
C LEU A 78 7.03 -7.16 -0.82
N ALA A 79 6.14 -7.61 -1.69
CA ALA A 79 6.01 -7.10 -3.04
C ALA A 79 5.64 -5.61 -3.05
N ALA A 80 4.62 -5.21 -2.27
CA ALA A 80 4.22 -3.82 -2.13
C ALA A 80 5.34 -2.94 -1.56
N PHE A 81 6.06 -3.42 -0.55
CA PHE A 81 7.23 -2.73 0.01
C PHE A 81 8.32 -2.51 -1.03
N THR A 82 8.68 -3.57 -1.77
CA THR A 82 9.72 -3.52 -2.80
C THR A 82 9.35 -2.54 -3.92
N ASN A 83 8.11 -2.59 -4.41
CA ASN A 83 7.62 -1.66 -5.43
C ASN A 83 7.70 -0.20 -4.94
N GLY A 84 7.23 0.06 -3.72
CA GLY A 84 7.29 1.40 -3.15
C GLY A 84 8.71 1.93 -2.98
N VAL A 85 9.66 1.10 -2.55
CA VAL A 85 11.09 1.49 -2.44
C VAL A 85 11.68 1.81 -3.81
N ILE A 86 11.39 0.99 -4.84
CA ILE A 86 11.85 1.26 -6.21
C ILE A 86 11.33 2.61 -6.70
N LEU A 87 10.04 2.90 -6.46
CA LEU A 87 9.43 4.20 -6.81
C LEU A 87 10.07 5.38 -6.10
N ILE A 88 10.33 5.26 -4.79
CA ILE A 88 11.03 6.30 -4.03
C ILE A 88 12.37 6.61 -4.67
N VAL A 89 13.16 5.57 -4.98
CA VAL A 89 14.49 5.75 -5.58
C VAL A 89 14.39 6.46 -6.93
N ILE A 90 13.48 6.01 -7.81
CA ILE A 90 13.34 6.59 -9.15
C ILE A 90 12.82 8.03 -9.05
N SER A 91 11.83 8.31 -8.20
CA SER A 91 11.29 9.66 -7.99
C SER A 91 12.36 10.63 -7.49
N VAL A 92 13.23 10.19 -6.57
CA VAL A 92 14.37 11.00 -6.09
C VAL A 92 15.35 11.27 -7.22
N VAL A 93 15.68 10.28 -8.04
CA VAL A 93 16.59 10.47 -9.20
C VAL A 93 16.01 11.51 -10.18
N LEU A 94 14.73 11.36 -10.57
CA LEU A 94 14.06 12.31 -11.47
C LEU A 94 13.97 13.72 -10.86
N PHE A 95 13.71 13.82 -9.56
CA PHE A 95 13.69 15.10 -8.85
C PHE A 95 15.05 15.80 -8.90
N VAL A 96 16.13 15.06 -8.63
CA VAL A 96 17.50 15.60 -8.66
C VAL A 96 17.88 16.02 -10.08
N GLU A 97 17.57 15.20 -11.08
CA GLU A 97 17.83 15.50 -12.49
C GLU A 97 17.03 16.74 -12.96
N ALA A 98 15.77 16.86 -12.56
CA ALA A 98 14.98 18.05 -12.86
C ALA A 98 15.59 19.33 -12.26
N ILE A 99 16.13 19.27 -11.05
CA ILE A 99 16.84 20.40 -10.46
C ILE A 99 18.12 20.72 -11.27
N GLN A 100 18.88 19.73 -11.68
CA GLN A 100 20.11 19.95 -12.47
C GLN A 100 19.81 20.63 -13.81
N ARG A 101 18.68 20.31 -14.45
CA ARG A 101 18.26 20.94 -15.73
C ARG A 101 17.96 22.44 -15.64
N PHE A 102 17.82 23.02 -14.46
CA PHE A 102 17.75 24.49 -14.33
C PHE A 102 19.09 25.16 -14.59
N TRP A 103 20.20 24.49 -14.29
CA TRP A 103 21.55 25.01 -14.51
C TRP A 103 22.15 24.55 -15.85
N GLU A 104 21.76 23.35 -16.29
CA GLU A 104 22.21 22.77 -17.56
C GLU A 104 20.98 22.37 -18.42
N PRO A 105 20.35 23.35 -19.07
CA PRO A 105 19.14 23.08 -19.86
C PRO A 105 19.44 22.18 -21.05
N GLU A 106 18.72 21.08 -21.16
CA GLU A 106 18.77 20.20 -22.33
C GLU A 106 17.76 20.60 -23.40
N HIS A 107 18.05 20.18 -24.63
CA HIS A 107 17.17 20.46 -25.77
C HIS A 107 15.95 19.52 -25.74
N ILE A 108 14.75 20.09 -25.66
CA ILE A 108 13.51 19.35 -25.69
C ILE A 108 12.84 19.45 -27.05
N HIS A 109 12.56 18.31 -27.66
CA HIS A 109 11.78 18.25 -28.90
C HIS A 109 10.28 18.43 -28.60
N GLY A 110 9.82 19.67 -28.45
CA GLY A 110 8.46 20.02 -28.07
C GLY A 110 7.37 19.38 -28.94
N GLY A 111 7.65 19.15 -30.23
CA GLY A 111 6.70 18.46 -31.11
C GLY A 111 6.43 17.01 -30.75
N ILE A 112 7.48 16.24 -30.42
CA ILE A 112 7.36 14.85 -29.98
C ILE A 112 6.65 14.83 -28.63
N MET A 113 7.07 15.67 -27.67
CA MET A 113 6.46 15.81 -26.36
C MET A 113 4.95 16.09 -26.48
N LEU A 114 4.54 17.05 -27.34
CA LEU A 114 3.14 17.42 -27.51
C LEU A 114 2.29 16.28 -28.05
N VAL A 115 2.77 15.57 -29.08
CA VAL A 115 2.04 14.45 -29.69
C VAL A 115 1.84 13.34 -28.66
N VAL A 116 2.89 12.96 -27.93
CA VAL A 116 2.83 11.87 -26.94
C VAL A 116 1.94 12.27 -25.76
N SER A 117 2.07 13.52 -25.25
CA SER A 117 1.21 14.00 -24.17
C SER A 117 -0.27 14.04 -24.54
N ILE A 118 -0.62 14.42 -25.78
CA ILE A 118 -2.01 14.40 -26.27
C ILE A 118 -2.53 12.96 -26.33
N ILE A 119 -1.73 12.02 -26.83
CA ILE A 119 -2.10 10.60 -26.86
C ILE A 119 -2.32 10.08 -25.42
N GLY A 120 -1.44 10.43 -24.48
CA GLY A 120 -1.55 10.13 -23.06
C GLY A 120 -2.86 10.65 -22.46
N LEU A 121 -3.13 11.94 -22.64
CA LEU A 121 -4.35 12.58 -22.16
C LEU A 121 -5.63 11.90 -22.69
N VAL A 122 -5.68 11.66 -24.01
CA VAL A 122 -6.85 10.99 -24.64
C VAL A 122 -7.03 9.58 -24.05
N THR A 123 -5.95 8.85 -23.87
CA THR A 123 -5.96 7.49 -23.30
C THR A 123 -6.46 7.49 -21.84
N ASN A 124 -5.94 8.41 -21.03
CA ASN A 124 -6.35 8.54 -19.63
C ASN A 124 -7.81 8.99 -19.50
N LEU A 125 -8.29 9.87 -20.36
CA LEU A 125 -9.70 10.25 -20.43
C LEU A 125 -10.60 9.05 -20.84
N ILE A 126 -10.21 8.27 -21.84
CA ILE A 126 -10.94 7.06 -22.25
C ILE A 126 -11.03 6.07 -21.09
N SER A 127 -9.91 5.83 -20.39
CA SER A 127 -9.83 4.94 -19.23
C SER A 127 -10.74 5.42 -18.09
N MET A 128 -10.69 6.70 -17.75
CA MET A 128 -11.54 7.34 -16.74
C MET A 128 -13.03 7.20 -17.09
N PHE A 129 -13.43 7.53 -18.32
CA PHE A 129 -14.83 7.42 -18.74
C PHE A 129 -15.32 5.97 -18.82
N ALA A 130 -14.46 5.01 -19.20
CA ALA A 130 -14.79 3.58 -19.19
C ALA A 130 -15.16 3.09 -17.79
N MET A 131 -14.50 3.61 -16.74
CA MET A 131 -14.71 3.21 -15.35
C MET A 131 -15.78 4.04 -14.62
N HIS A 132 -16.14 5.23 -15.12
CA HIS A 132 -17.06 6.14 -14.44
C HIS A 132 -18.44 5.52 -14.13
N ARG A 133 -18.99 4.73 -15.04
CA ARG A 133 -20.31 4.09 -14.85
C ARG A 133 -20.34 3.09 -13.72
N ASP A 134 -19.24 2.40 -13.50
CA ASP A 134 -19.15 1.31 -12.52
C ASP A 134 -18.71 1.82 -11.13
N SER A 135 -18.24 3.09 -11.03
CA SER A 135 -17.77 3.71 -9.79
C SER A 135 -18.86 4.02 -8.76
N LYS A 136 -20.11 4.13 -9.18
CA LYS A 136 -21.24 4.54 -8.32
C LYS A 136 -21.75 3.46 -7.34
N GLY A 137 -21.27 2.23 -7.45
CA GLY A 137 -21.79 1.10 -6.65
C GLY A 137 -20.73 0.22 -5.97
N ASN A 138 -19.44 0.50 -6.17
CA ASN A 138 -18.35 -0.32 -5.62
C ASN A 138 -17.17 0.55 -5.21
N LEU A 139 -16.75 0.43 -3.95
CA LEU A 139 -15.65 1.23 -3.38
C LEU A 139 -14.32 1.02 -4.12
N ASN A 140 -14.02 -0.21 -4.53
CA ASN A 140 -12.80 -0.50 -5.28
C ASN A 140 -12.82 0.18 -6.66
N VAL A 141 -13.94 0.15 -7.37
CA VAL A 141 -14.10 0.83 -8.66
C VAL A 141 -14.02 2.34 -8.51
N ARG A 142 -14.52 2.88 -7.40
CA ARG A 142 -14.41 4.30 -7.06
C ARG A 142 -12.97 4.73 -6.82
N SER A 143 -12.18 3.92 -6.10
CA SER A 143 -10.75 4.18 -5.89
C SER A 143 -9.99 4.19 -7.23
N THR A 144 -10.21 3.21 -8.09
CA THR A 144 -9.63 3.15 -9.44
C THR A 144 -10.04 4.36 -10.29
N PHE A 145 -11.29 4.81 -10.20
CA PHE A 145 -11.76 6.02 -10.91
C PHE A 145 -11.04 7.28 -10.43
N ILE A 146 -10.84 7.45 -9.12
CA ILE A 146 -10.12 8.60 -8.56
C ILE A 146 -8.67 8.59 -9.01
N HIS A 147 -8.01 7.44 -9.03
CA HIS A 147 -6.65 7.28 -9.54
C HIS A 147 -6.57 7.72 -11.01
N MET A 148 -7.42 7.20 -11.89
CA MET A 148 -7.47 7.59 -13.31
C MET A 148 -7.80 9.08 -13.52
N LEU A 149 -8.55 9.69 -12.61
CA LEU A 149 -8.79 11.13 -12.65
C LEU A 149 -7.50 11.90 -12.33
N SER A 150 -6.70 11.44 -11.39
CA SER A 150 -5.38 12.02 -11.08
C SER A 150 -4.44 11.92 -12.28
N ASP A 151 -4.40 10.76 -12.95
CA ASP A 151 -3.58 10.55 -14.15
C ASP A 151 -4.02 11.47 -15.30
N ALA A 152 -5.34 11.64 -15.49
CA ALA A 152 -5.86 12.56 -16.49
C ALA A 152 -5.48 14.02 -16.18
N LEU A 153 -5.47 14.43 -14.91
CA LEU A 153 -5.05 15.79 -14.51
C LEU A 153 -3.55 15.99 -14.70
N SER A 154 -2.72 14.99 -14.40
CA SER A 154 -1.28 15.01 -14.70
C SER A 154 -1.03 15.16 -16.21
N SER A 155 -1.73 14.38 -17.02
CA SER A 155 -1.63 14.47 -18.49
C SER A 155 -2.07 15.82 -19.04
N VAL A 156 -3.08 16.48 -18.45
CA VAL A 156 -3.47 17.85 -18.82
C VAL A 156 -2.31 18.81 -18.57
N ALA A 157 -1.65 18.70 -17.41
CA ALA A 157 -0.50 19.54 -17.08
C ALA A 157 0.67 19.30 -18.06
N ALA A 158 0.94 18.03 -18.42
CA ALA A 158 1.94 17.66 -19.42
C ALA A 158 1.64 18.25 -20.82
N VAL A 159 0.37 18.20 -21.27
CA VAL A 159 -0.05 18.81 -22.55
C VAL A 159 0.13 20.33 -22.53
N ILE A 160 -0.28 21.00 -21.44
CA ILE A 160 -0.09 22.45 -21.30
C ILE A 160 1.41 22.77 -21.37
N GLY A 161 2.25 22.06 -20.64
CA GLY A 161 3.70 22.21 -20.69
C GLY A 161 4.27 22.03 -22.09
N ALA A 162 3.86 20.96 -22.77
CA ALA A 162 4.29 20.68 -24.14
C ALA A 162 3.88 21.76 -25.14
N ILE A 163 2.69 22.35 -25.01
CA ILE A 163 2.23 23.48 -25.81
C ILE A 163 3.18 24.67 -25.61
N PHE A 164 3.49 25.06 -24.39
CA PHE A 164 4.38 26.17 -24.09
C PHE A 164 5.80 25.94 -24.63
N ILE A 165 6.31 24.69 -24.48
CA ILE A 165 7.62 24.32 -25.02
C ILE A 165 7.62 24.39 -26.57
N TYR A 166 6.59 23.84 -27.19
CA TYR A 166 6.51 23.78 -28.67
C TYR A 166 6.39 25.16 -29.32
N PHE A 167 5.50 26.06 -28.83
CA PHE A 167 5.23 27.34 -29.46
C PHE A 167 6.13 28.46 -29.00
N TRP A 168 6.59 28.44 -27.73
CA TRP A 168 7.36 29.53 -27.12
C TRP A 168 8.76 29.12 -26.66
N ASN A 169 9.14 27.86 -26.85
CA ASN A 169 10.45 27.31 -26.45
C ASN A 169 10.75 27.51 -24.93
N VAL A 170 9.71 27.43 -24.09
CA VAL A 170 9.80 27.63 -22.63
C VAL A 170 10.27 26.34 -21.97
N THR A 171 11.53 25.95 -22.18
CA THR A 171 12.09 24.65 -21.78
C THR A 171 12.18 24.45 -20.27
N TRP A 172 12.26 25.53 -19.47
CA TRP A 172 12.29 25.45 -18.01
C TRP A 172 10.97 24.89 -17.40
N LEU A 173 9.91 24.84 -18.17
CA LEU A 173 8.61 24.34 -17.70
C LEU A 173 8.64 22.82 -17.49
N ASP A 174 9.42 22.09 -18.30
CA ASP A 174 9.58 20.63 -18.15
C ASP A 174 10.20 20.23 -16.79
N PRO A 175 11.33 20.79 -16.34
CA PRO A 175 11.84 20.55 -14.98
C PRO A 175 10.84 20.91 -13.89
N VAL A 176 10.07 21.99 -14.02
CA VAL A 176 9.04 22.37 -13.04
C VAL A 176 7.94 21.30 -12.95
N LEU A 177 7.42 20.88 -14.09
CA LEU A 177 6.42 19.81 -14.14
C LEU A 177 6.98 18.50 -13.57
N THR A 178 8.22 18.16 -13.93
CA THR A 178 8.91 16.97 -13.39
C THR A 178 9.02 17.01 -11.86
N ILE A 179 9.40 18.16 -11.30
CA ILE A 179 9.47 18.32 -9.83
C ILE A 179 8.10 18.10 -9.20
N LEU A 180 7.05 18.69 -9.76
CA LEU A 180 5.69 18.53 -9.22
C LEU A 180 5.23 17.07 -9.25
N VAL A 181 5.41 16.40 -10.38
CA VAL A 181 5.03 14.98 -10.55
C VAL A 181 5.89 14.10 -9.66
N SER A 182 7.22 14.32 -9.61
CA SER A 182 8.12 13.53 -8.77
C SER A 182 7.78 13.63 -7.28
N LEU A 183 7.42 14.83 -6.79
CA LEU A 183 7.01 15.02 -5.40
C LEU A 183 5.68 14.31 -5.10
N PHE A 184 4.74 14.36 -6.04
CA PHE A 184 3.48 13.65 -5.91
C PHE A 184 3.69 12.13 -5.84
N VAL A 185 4.44 11.57 -6.79
CA VAL A 185 4.77 10.12 -6.83
C VAL A 185 5.57 9.71 -5.59
N LEU A 186 6.51 10.54 -5.13
CA LEU A 186 7.29 10.30 -3.92
C LEU A 186 6.39 10.21 -2.67
N HIS A 187 5.39 11.07 -2.59
CA HIS A 187 4.43 11.06 -1.48
C HIS A 187 3.61 9.77 -1.47
N GLU A 188 3.04 9.36 -2.61
CA GLU A 188 2.28 8.11 -2.74
C GLU A 188 3.14 6.88 -2.45
N ALA A 189 4.34 6.83 -3.02
CA ALA A 189 5.29 5.75 -2.80
C ALA A 189 5.70 5.62 -1.33
N TYR A 190 5.91 6.76 -0.64
CA TYR A 190 6.19 6.79 0.79
C TYR A 190 5.03 6.20 1.61
N GLU A 191 3.79 6.60 1.32
CA GLU A 191 2.62 6.05 2.03
C GLU A 191 2.50 4.53 1.87
N ILE A 192 2.63 4.01 0.64
CA ILE A 192 2.55 2.57 0.36
C ILE A 192 3.67 1.83 1.08
N THR A 193 4.90 2.36 0.98
CA THR A 193 6.08 1.77 1.62
C THR A 193 5.93 1.71 3.14
N MET A 194 5.46 2.80 3.77
CA MET A 194 5.25 2.84 5.22
C MET A 194 4.13 1.92 5.69
N LYS A 195 3.04 1.80 4.93
CA LYS A 195 1.97 0.82 5.23
C LYS A 195 2.51 -0.61 5.19
N ALA A 196 3.28 -0.95 4.15
CA ALA A 196 3.91 -2.27 4.03
C ALA A 196 4.99 -2.51 5.11
N ALA A 197 5.83 -1.51 5.39
CA ALA A 197 6.83 -1.56 6.46
C ALA A 197 6.19 -1.82 7.83
N ASN A 198 5.09 -1.13 8.15
CA ASN A 198 4.38 -1.33 9.41
C ASN A 198 3.88 -2.77 9.56
N VAL A 199 3.38 -3.40 8.48
CA VAL A 199 2.99 -4.82 8.51
C VAL A 199 4.21 -5.72 8.73
N LEU A 200 5.34 -5.44 8.07
CA LEU A 200 6.58 -6.21 8.23
C LEU A 200 7.20 -6.05 9.63
N MET A 201 7.06 -4.87 10.22
CA MET A 201 7.52 -4.51 11.57
C MET A 201 6.53 -4.94 12.68
N GLU A 202 5.49 -5.68 12.32
CA GLU A 202 4.49 -6.20 13.29
C GLU A 202 3.80 -5.10 14.11
N SER A 203 3.62 -3.94 13.50
CA SER A 203 2.95 -2.80 14.13
C SER A 203 1.47 -3.08 14.39
N ASN A 204 0.94 -2.50 15.47
CA ASN A 204 -0.48 -2.55 15.79
C ASN A 204 -1.32 -1.95 14.63
N PRO A 205 -2.28 -2.70 14.06
CA PRO A 205 -3.12 -2.25 12.95
C PRO A 205 -4.27 -1.32 13.40
N ASN A 206 -3.99 -0.39 14.30
CA ASN A 206 -4.95 0.55 14.90
C ASN A 206 -6.03 -0.14 15.78
N ILE A 207 -5.71 -1.27 16.39
CA ILE A 207 -6.57 -1.88 17.40
C ILE A 207 -6.45 -1.06 18.69
N ASP A 208 -7.59 -0.65 19.25
CA ASP A 208 -7.65 0.05 20.52
C ASP A 208 -7.36 -0.94 21.67
N LEU A 209 -6.16 -0.83 22.22
CA LEU A 209 -5.72 -1.72 23.31
C LEU A 209 -6.50 -1.51 24.60
N THR A 210 -7.09 -0.32 24.80
CA THR A 210 -7.97 -0.08 25.95
C THR A 210 -9.20 -0.95 25.87
N LYS A 211 -9.81 -1.06 24.68
CA LYS A 211 -10.94 -1.97 24.45
C LYS A 211 -10.55 -3.43 24.58
N VAL A 212 -9.35 -3.83 24.13
CA VAL A 212 -8.83 -5.19 24.33
C VAL A 212 -8.81 -5.50 25.83
N ASN A 213 -8.26 -4.58 26.63
CA ASN A 213 -8.21 -4.74 28.10
C ASN A 213 -9.60 -4.84 28.72
N GLU A 214 -10.53 -3.95 28.37
CA GLU A 214 -11.91 -3.96 28.87
C GLU A 214 -12.63 -5.27 28.54
N ILE A 215 -12.47 -5.78 27.31
CA ILE A 215 -13.06 -7.04 26.88
C ILE A 215 -12.49 -8.20 27.69
N MET A 216 -11.17 -8.27 27.86
CA MET A 216 -10.54 -9.36 28.58
C MET A 216 -10.84 -9.34 30.08
N LEU A 217 -10.83 -8.16 30.71
CA LEU A 217 -11.20 -7.99 32.12
C LEU A 217 -12.72 -8.15 32.38
N SER A 218 -13.55 -8.17 31.33
CA SER A 218 -14.99 -8.48 31.50
C SER A 218 -15.27 -9.94 31.93
N PHE A 219 -14.27 -10.81 31.85
CA PHE A 219 -14.34 -12.18 32.32
C PHE A 219 -13.87 -12.24 33.79
N PRO A 220 -14.70 -12.70 34.71
CA PRO A 220 -14.38 -12.71 36.18
C PRO A 220 -13.11 -13.47 36.52
N GLU A 221 -12.77 -14.47 35.72
CA GLU A 221 -11.59 -15.32 35.86
C GLU A 221 -10.28 -14.58 35.56
N VAL A 222 -10.33 -13.49 34.76
CA VAL A 222 -9.15 -12.69 34.38
C VAL A 222 -8.95 -11.58 35.40
N LYS A 223 -7.78 -11.55 36.04
CA LYS A 223 -7.44 -10.55 37.08
C LYS A 223 -6.57 -9.41 36.54
N ASN A 224 -5.70 -9.71 35.57
CA ASN A 224 -4.84 -8.74 34.91
C ASN A 224 -4.52 -9.20 33.49
N VAL A 225 -4.22 -8.24 32.61
CA VAL A 225 -3.77 -8.49 31.24
C VAL A 225 -2.48 -7.72 31.02
N HIS A 226 -1.44 -8.41 30.59
CA HIS A 226 -0.12 -7.81 30.38
C HIS A 226 0.60 -8.49 29.20
N HIS A 227 1.75 -7.95 28.81
CA HIS A 227 2.55 -8.45 27.70
C HIS A 227 1.74 -8.62 26.41
N VAL A 228 0.98 -7.59 26.04
CA VAL A 228 0.08 -7.64 24.88
C VAL A 228 0.81 -7.22 23.63
N HIS A 229 0.80 -8.08 22.63
CA HIS A 229 1.24 -7.79 21.27
C HIS A 229 0.10 -8.02 20.30
N VAL A 230 -0.16 -7.02 19.44
CA VAL A 230 -1.18 -7.11 18.40
C VAL A 230 -0.53 -6.68 17.08
N TRP A 231 -0.62 -7.53 16.08
CA TRP A 231 -0.01 -7.22 14.78
C TRP A 231 -0.84 -7.74 13.61
N ARG A 232 -0.63 -7.14 12.47
CA ARG A 232 -1.21 -7.61 11.21
C ARG A 232 -0.29 -8.65 10.58
N TYR A 233 -0.82 -9.83 10.34
CA TYR A 233 -0.09 -10.90 9.66
C TYR A 233 -0.24 -10.82 8.13
N SER A 234 -1.46 -10.58 7.63
CA SER A 234 -1.81 -10.30 6.24
C SER A 234 -2.96 -9.29 6.20
N ASP A 235 -3.40 -8.86 5.01
CA ASP A 235 -4.39 -7.79 4.85
C ASP A 235 -5.66 -7.99 5.67
N ASN A 236 -6.10 -9.24 5.79
CA ASN A 236 -7.35 -9.59 6.49
C ASN A 236 -7.12 -10.46 7.74
N PHE A 237 -5.89 -10.57 8.22
CA PHE A 237 -5.59 -11.46 9.33
C PHE A 237 -4.78 -10.75 10.41
N ILE A 238 -5.44 -10.50 11.55
CA ILE A 238 -4.85 -9.87 12.73
C ILE A 238 -4.59 -10.96 13.77
N MET A 239 -3.38 -10.92 14.34
CA MET A 239 -2.94 -11.82 15.40
C MET A 239 -2.71 -11.05 16.68
N MET A 240 -2.86 -11.73 17.79
CA MET A 240 -2.61 -11.20 19.12
C MET A 240 -2.00 -12.29 19.99
N ASP A 241 -1.02 -11.93 20.81
CA ASP A 241 -0.62 -12.68 21.97
C ASP A 241 -0.72 -11.81 23.24
N ALA A 242 -0.96 -12.44 24.37
CA ALA A 242 -1.04 -11.78 25.65
C ALA A 242 -0.85 -12.75 26.81
N HIS A 243 -0.43 -12.23 27.95
CA HIS A 243 -0.45 -12.93 29.21
C HIS A 243 -1.66 -12.48 30.05
N ILE A 244 -2.31 -13.42 30.72
CA ILE A 244 -3.44 -13.16 31.61
C ILE A 244 -3.18 -13.78 32.98
N ASN A 245 -3.46 -13.04 34.05
CA ASN A 245 -3.46 -13.62 35.38
C ASN A 245 -4.83 -14.24 35.72
N VAL A 246 -4.79 -15.48 36.17
CA VAL A 246 -5.96 -16.26 36.56
C VAL A 246 -5.77 -16.87 37.93
N ASP A 247 -6.85 -17.36 38.57
CA ASP A 247 -6.77 -18.03 39.86
C ASP A 247 -6.07 -19.39 39.73
N ARG A 248 -5.25 -19.74 40.74
CA ARG A 248 -4.50 -21.03 40.80
C ARG A 248 -5.37 -22.28 40.73
N ASN A 249 -6.62 -22.17 41.13
CA ASN A 249 -7.54 -23.28 41.20
C ASN A 249 -8.27 -23.58 39.88
N LEU A 250 -8.02 -22.79 38.83
CA LEU A 250 -8.67 -22.97 37.54
C LEU A 250 -8.15 -24.26 36.88
N GLN A 251 -9.06 -25.17 36.54
CA GLN A 251 -8.69 -26.41 35.87
C GLN A 251 -8.41 -26.20 34.39
N ALA A 252 -7.62 -27.09 33.80
CA ALA A 252 -7.22 -26.94 32.38
C ALA A 252 -8.44 -26.88 31.44
N GLY A 253 -9.50 -27.61 31.69
CA GLY A 253 -10.72 -27.57 30.89
C GLY A 253 -11.51 -26.26 31.04
N GLU A 254 -11.49 -25.63 32.20
CA GLU A 254 -12.10 -24.32 32.44
C GLU A 254 -11.28 -23.22 31.73
N LEU A 255 -9.95 -23.32 31.77
CA LEU A 255 -9.04 -22.43 31.10
C LEU A 255 -9.22 -22.47 29.57
N GLU A 256 -9.37 -23.69 29.01
CA GLU A 256 -9.66 -23.85 27.58
C GLU A 256 -10.98 -23.16 27.18
N GLN A 257 -12.03 -23.32 27.96
CA GLN A 257 -13.31 -22.64 27.72
C GLN A 257 -13.19 -21.13 27.86
N LEU A 258 -12.41 -20.63 28.82
CA LEU A 258 -12.12 -19.20 28.97
C LEU A 258 -11.42 -18.64 27.70
N TYR A 259 -10.39 -19.32 27.22
CA TYR A 259 -9.68 -18.92 26.00
C TYR A 259 -10.61 -18.86 24.78
N GLN A 260 -11.50 -19.85 24.62
CA GLN A 260 -12.47 -19.86 23.53
C GLN A 260 -13.46 -18.69 23.64
N LYS A 261 -13.95 -18.36 24.82
CA LYS A 261 -14.86 -17.24 25.07
C LYS A 261 -14.19 -15.90 24.78
N ILE A 262 -12.98 -15.68 25.30
CA ILE A 262 -12.18 -14.48 25.05
C ILE A 262 -11.91 -14.33 23.55
N GLY A 263 -11.42 -15.42 22.90
CA GLY A 263 -11.11 -15.41 21.48
C GLY A 263 -12.32 -15.09 20.61
N LYS A 264 -13.49 -15.66 20.92
CA LYS A 264 -14.74 -15.36 20.21
C LYS A 264 -15.11 -13.89 20.34
N LYS A 265 -15.07 -13.31 21.54
CA LYS A 265 -15.46 -11.92 21.79
C LYS A 265 -14.52 -10.93 21.13
N LEU A 266 -13.19 -11.15 21.21
CA LEU A 266 -12.19 -10.31 20.55
C LEU A 266 -12.30 -10.37 19.02
N LYS A 267 -12.65 -11.53 18.46
CA LYS A 267 -12.91 -11.66 17.02
C LYS A 267 -14.17 -10.91 16.58
N GLU A 268 -15.26 -11.01 17.35
CA GLU A 268 -16.54 -10.36 17.04
C GLU A 268 -16.46 -8.84 17.17
N GLU A 269 -15.79 -8.32 18.21
CA GLU A 269 -15.77 -6.89 18.50
C GLU A 269 -14.60 -6.13 17.86
N LEU A 270 -13.44 -6.79 17.69
CA LEU A 270 -12.19 -6.15 17.21
C LEU A 270 -11.60 -6.80 15.97
N CYS A 271 -12.26 -7.80 15.37
CA CYS A 271 -11.79 -8.52 14.19
C CYS A 271 -10.41 -9.19 14.37
N ILE A 272 -10.01 -9.53 15.61
CA ILE A 272 -8.77 -10.28 15.88
C ILE A 272 -9.00 -11.74 15.53
N ASN A 273 -8.25 -12.25 14.53
CA ASN A 273 -8.53 -13.55 13.94
C ASN A 273 -7.89 -14.73 14.69
N HIS A 274 -6.71 -14.51 15.26
CA HIS A 274 -5.97 -15.53 16.00
C HIS A 274 -5.40 -14.95 17.28
N ILE A 275 -5.55 -15.70 18.38
CA ILE A 275 -5.15 -15.24 19.70
C ILE A 275 -4.43 -16.38 20.39
N THR A 276 -3.26 -16.07 20.95
CA THR A 276 -2.52 -16.95 21.85
C THR A 276 -2.52 -16.31 23.24
N LEU A 277 -2.98 -17.06 24.24
CA LEU A 277 -3.00 -16.60 25.62
C LEU A 277 -2.14 -17.50 26.49
N GLN A 278 -1.31 -16.88 27.32
CA GLN A 278 -0.56 -17.55 28.38
C GLN A 278 -1.22 -17.23 29.73
N ALA A 279 -1.71 -18.24 30.39
CA ALA A 279 -2.25 -18.08 31.75
C ALA A 279 -1.12 -18.11 32.79
N GLU A 280 -1.13 -17.15 33.70
CA GLU A 280 -0.19 -17.02 34.80
C GLU A 280 -0.95 -16.80 36.10
N CYS A 281 -0.39 -17.21 37.24
CA CYS A 281 -1.04 -17.01 38.52
C CYS A 281 -0.49 -15.82 39.29
N GLU A 282 0.84 -15.72 39.39
CA GLU A 282 1.53 -14.69 40.19
C GLU A 282 2.45 -13.83 39.39
N ARG A 283 3.04 -14.37 38.31
CA ARG A 283 3.94 -13.65 37.43
C ARG A 283 3.21 -12.51 36.71
N GLY A 284 3.81 -11.36 36.62
CA GLY A 284 3.25 -10.23 35.87
C GLY A 284 1.96 -9.63 36.47
N ARG A 285 1.58 -9.95 37.70
CA ARG A 285 0.29 -9.55 38.32
C ARG A 285 0.11 -8.03 38.40
N ASN A 286 1.20 -7.28 38.47
CA ASN A 286 1.18 -5.83 38.56
C ASN A 286 1.76 -5.17 37.27
N ASP A 287 2.05 -5.96 36.24
CA ASP A 287 2.63 -5.45 35.01
C ASP A 287 1.58 -4.71 34.17
N LYS A 288 2.07 -3.70 33.45
CA LYS A 288 1.25 -2.95 32.51
C LYS A 288 1.01 -3.77 31.25
N MET A 289 -0.07 -3.48 30.55
CA MET A 289 -0.44 -4.11 29.29
C MET A 289 0.70 -4.03 28.26
N ILE A 290 1.36 -2.90 28.15
CA ILE A 290 2.54 -2.70 27.30
C ILE A 290 3.73 -2.37 28.21
N VAL A 291 4.78 -3.16 28.11
CA VAL A 291 6.05 -2.89 28.78
C VAL A 291 6.82 -1.88 27.91
N SER A 292 6.87 -0.63 28.35
CA SER A 292 7.68 0.39 27.71
C SER A 292 9.16 0.24 28.10
N GLY A 293 9.96 -0.21 27.16
CA GLY A 293 11.42 -0.30 27.33
C GLY A 293 11.96 -1.71 27.08
N ARG A 294 13.24 -1.81 26.73
CA ARG A 294 13.98 -3.08 26.75
C ARG A 294 14.00 -3.56 28.20
N GLY A 295 13.00 -4.33 28.59
CA GLY A 295 12.92 -4.91 29.92
C GLY A 295 14.19 -5.68 30.21
N ASN A 296 14.79 -5.43 31.38
CA ASN A 296 15.76 -6.31 31.93
C ASN A 296 15.16 -7.72 31.91
N ASN A 297 15.83 -8.62 31.23
CA ASN A 297 15.60 -10.05 31.34
C ASN A 297 15.84 -10.42 32.81
N GLU A 298 14.82 -10.35 33.61
CA GLU A 298 14.82 -11.05 34.89
C GLU A 298 14.26 -12.45 34.64
N ASN A 299 15.18 -13.38 34.74
CA ASN A 299 15.06 -14.84 34.69
C ASN A 299 13.94 -15.40 35.58
#